data_3a3474be702869339f6064287f274de3
#
_entry.id   3a3474be702869339f6064287f274de3
#
_cell.length_a   1.000
_cell.length_b   1.000
_cell.length_c   1.000
_cell.angle_alpha   90.00
_cell.angle_beta   90.00
_cell.angle_gamma   90.00
#
_symmetry.space_group_name_H-M   'P 1'
#
loop_
_entity.id
_entity.type
_entity.pdbx_description
1 polymer ?
#
loop_
_entity_poly.entity_id
_entity_poly.type
_entity_poly.pdbx_seq_one_letter_code
_entity_poly.pdbx_strand_id
1 'polypeptide(L)'
;GMKIILQLFDHAKGVLGIEDNKPDCIEKLTELVKDEPRIEVCPLQTKYPQGGERQLIYAVTGRAINSKMLPADAGCIVDNVETIIAVYRAVKLGRPVTNRISTITGDAIANPGNFLYSIGTSYAELVEAAGGFKTQPEKIISGGPMMGFAMFSLDIPTTKTSSSLLCLSKDEVSKVEPSACINCGRCVEACPEQLIPSRLAKFSNNGLAEAFESWHGLECVECGSCSFVCPARRQLAQSIKTMKKQVLAAKRKK
;
A
#
# COMPACT_ATOMS: atom_id res chain seq x y z
N GLY A 1 1.94 -18.09 13.34
CA GLY A 1 1.19 -18.03 12.07
C GLY A 1 1.99 -18.65 10.93
N MET A 2 3.19 -18.18 10.65
CA MET A 2 4.03 -18.70 9.55
C MET A 2 4.23 -20.23 9.63
N LYS A 3 4.57 -20.77 10.81
CA LYS A 3 4.69 -22.23 10.99
C LYS A 3 3.42 -23.01 10.67
N ILE A 4 2.24 -22.44 10.94
CA ILE A 4 0.95 -23.06 10.61
C ILE A 4 0.76 -23.11 9.09
N ILE A 5 1.04 -22.01 8.41
CA ILE A 5 0.93 -21.95 6.94
C ILE A 5 1.92 -22.93 6.29
N LEU A 6 3.14 -22.99 6.78
CA LEU A 6 4.17 -23.90 6.24
C LEU A 6 3.85 -25.40 6.41
N GLN A 7 2.91 -25.75 7.30
CA GLN A 7 2.43 -27.14 7.41
C GLN A 7 1.57 -27.58 6.20
N LEU A 8 1.04 -26.61 5.43
CA LEU A 8 0.25 -26.90 4.23
C LEU A 8 1.12 -27.20 3.00
N PHE A 9 2.44 -27.03 3.11
CA PHE A 9 3.38 -27.15 2.00
C PHE A 9 4.63 -27.92 2.40
N ASP A 10 5.03 -28.93 1.63
CA ASP A 10 6.17 -29.77 1.95
C ASP A 10 7.51 -29.05 1.77
N HIS A 11 7.63 -28.20 0.74
CA HIS A 11 8.91 -27.61 0.33
C HIS A 11 8.95 -26.07 0.41
N ALA A 12 7.86 -25.41 0.86
CA ALA A 12 7.84 -23.97 0.93
C ALA A 12 8.74 -23.41 2.04
N LYS A 13 9.29 -22.25 1.80
CA LYS A 13 10.00 -21.42 2.80
C LYS A 13 9.18 -20.18 3.12
N GLY A 14 9.22 -19.76 4.37
CA GLY A 14 8.66 -18.51 4.82
C GLY A 14 9.74 -17.43 4.86
N VAL A 15 9.51 -16.32 4.18
CA VAL A 15 10.44 -15.19 4.17
C VAL A 15 9.78 -13.97 4.78
N LEU A 16 10.42 -13.37 5.77
CA LEU A 16 10.01 -12.12 6.41
C LEU A 16 10.78 -10.97 5.76
N GLY A 17 10.18 -10.33 4.75
CA GLY A 17 10.77 -9.15 4.11
C GLY A 17 10.60 -7.91 4.98
N ILE A 18 11.68 -7.28 5.40
CA ILE A 18 11.69 -6.14 6.31
C ILE A 18 12.61 -5.07 5.75
N GLU A 19 12.13 -3.83 5.62
CA GLU A 19 12.97 -2.72 5.19
C GLU A 19 14.06 -2.40 6.21
N ASP A 20 15.26 -2.06 5.73
CA ASP A 20 16.49 -1.82 6.49
C ASP A 20 16.42 -0.63 7.45
N ASN A 21 15.39 0.21 7.33
CA ASN A 21 15.08 1.27 8.30
C ASN A 21 14.40 0.77 9.59
N LYS A 22 14.29 -0.56 9.77
CA LYS A 22 13.74 -1.22 10.97
C LYS A 22 14.72 -2.25 11.53
N PRO A 23 15.95 -1.83 11.92
CA PRO A 23 17.01 -2.74 12.37
C PRO A 23 16.62 -3.53 13.62
N ASP A 24 15.88 -2.93 14.54
CA ASP A 24 15.35 -3.57 15.75
C ASP A 24 14.43 -4.76 15.43
N CYS A 25 13.57 -4.62 14.42
CA CYS A 25 12.71 -5.71 13.96
C CYS A 25 13.51 -6.82 13.27
N ILE A 26 14.49 -6.46 12.45
CA ILE A 26 15.37 -7.41 11.75
C ILE A 26 16.12 -8.25 12.78
N GLU A 27 16.80 -7.61 13.73
CA GLU A 27 17.56 -8.28 14.79
C GLU A 27 16.67 -9.23 15.60
N LYS A 28 15.57 -8.71 16.13
CA LYS A 28 14.65 -9.48 16.97
C LYS A 28 14.04 -10.69 16.25
N LEU A 29 13.61 -10.51 15.00
CA LEU A 29 13.02 -11.59 14.24
C LEU A 29 14.05 -12.62 13.78
N THR A 30 15.26 -12.19 13.43
CA THR A 30 16.36 -13.10 13.09
C THR A 30 16.68 -14.01 14.27
N GLU A 31 16.78 -13.47 15.48
CA GLU A 31 17.01 -14.27 16.68
C GLU A 31 15.84 -15.25 16.97
N LEU A 32 14.59 -14.79 16.76
CA LEU A 32 13.40 -15.63 16.99
C LEU A 32 13.26 -16.79 16.03
N VAL A 33 13.80 -16.68 14.81
CA VAL A 33 13.67 -17.73 13.78
C VAL A 33 14.96 -18.52 13.54
N LYS A 34 16.03 -18.27 14.28
CA LYS A 34 17.35 -18.89 14.09
C LYS A 34 17.33 -20.44 14.05
N ASP A 35 16.42 -21.03 14.84
CA ASP A 35 16.26 -22.50 14.93
C ASP A 35 15.15 -23.04 13.99
N GLU A 36 14.63 -22.19 13.09
CA GLU A 36 13.55 -22.55 12.17
C GLU A 36 14.06 -22.67 10.72
N PRO A 37 14.44 -23.86 10.26
CA PRO A 37 15.15 -24.05 8.99
C PRO A 37 14.34 -23.64 7.74
N ARG A 38 13.03 -23.47 7.89
CA ARG A 38 12.12 -23.07 6.82
C ARG A 38 11.68 -21.61 6.90
N ILE A 39 12.19 -20.81 7.85
CA ILE A 39 11.83 -19.41 8.01
C ILE A 39 13.11 -18.57 8.04
N GLU A 40 13.14 -17.52 7.23
CA GLU A 40 14.27 -16.59 7.17
C GLU A 40 13.81 -15.13 7.19
N VAL A 41 14.67 -14.25 7.65
CA VAL A 41 14.50 -12.79 7.58
C VAL A 41 15.32 -12.27 6.42
N CYS A 42 14.66 -11.52 5.53
CA CYS A 42 15.29 -10.89 4.38
C CYS A 42 15.25 -9.37 4.56
N PRO A 43 16.39 -8.72 4.90
CA PRO A 43 16.49 -7.27 4.89
C PRO A 43 16.32 -6.72 3.48
N LEU A 44 15.45 -5.73 3.32
CA LEU A 44 15.13 -5.09 2.06
C LEU A 44 15.53 -3.63 2.09
N GLN A 45 16.00 -3.11 0.98
CA GLN A 45 16.27 -1.69 0.86
C GLN A 45 15.00 -0.86 1.09
N THR A 46 15.10 0.17 1.93
CA THR A 46 14.01 1.15 2.09
C THR A 46 13.83 1.92 0.79
N LYS A 47 12.79 1.57 0.04
CA LYS A 47 12.48 2.16 -1.27
C LYS A 47 11.00 2.01 -1.57
N TYR A 48 10.28 3.12 -1.71
CA TYR A 48 8.86 3.05 -2.07
C TYR A 48 8.67 2.72 -3.57
N PRO A 49 7.77 1.78 -3.93
CA PRO A 49 6.86 0.99 -3.08
C PRO A 49 7.39 -0.43 -2.80
N GLN A 50 8.35 -0.61 -1.92
CA GLN A 50 8.98 -1.90 -1.59
C GLN A 50 7.99 -2.96 -1.06
N GLY A 51 6.98 -2.52 -0.29
CA GLY A 51 5.93 -3.41 0.24
C GLY A 51 4.83 -3.77 -0.77
N GLY A 52 4.90 -3.29 -2.00
CA GLY A 52 3.99 -3.72 -3.07
C GLY A 52 4.22 -5.19 -3.43
N GLU A 53 3.13 -5.95 -3.65
CA GLU A 53 3.20 -7.39 -3.88
C GLU A 53 4.21 -7.78 -4.97
N ARG A 54 4.18 -7.13 -6.14
CA ARG A 54 5.09 -7.40 -7.24
C ARG A 54 6.53 -7.07 -6.92
N GLN A 55 6.77 -5.90 -6.32
CA GLN A 55 8.08 -5.43 -5.92
C GLN A 55 8.68 -6.35 -4.85
N LEU A 56 7.87 -6.79 -3.89
CA LEU A 56 8.30 -7.70 -2.84
C LEU A 56 8.68 -9.07 -3.41
N ILE A 57 7.86 -9.66 -4.29
CA ILE A 57 8.18 -10.92 -4.97
C ILE A 57 9.51 -10.81 -5.71
N TYR A 58 9.69 -9.74 -6.49
CA TYR A 58 10.91 -9.52 -7.24
C TYR A 58 12.14 -9.35 -6.34
N ALA A 59 12.01 -8.53 -5.29
CA ALA A 59 13.12 -8.27 -4.36
C ALA A 59 13.59 -9.52 -3.61
N VAL A 60 12.66 -10.41 -3.25
CA VAL A 60 12.95 -11.62 -2.47
C VAL A 60 13.37 -12.79 -3.36
N THR A 61 12.77 -12.93 -4.55
CA THR A 61 12.90 -14.16 -5.36
C THR A 61 13.58 -13.94 -6.72
N GLY A 62 13.72 -12.69 -7.18
CA GLY A 62 14.15 -12.35 -8.54
C GLY A 62 13.09 -12.64 -9.62
N ARG A 63 11.90 -13.13 -9.24
CA ARG A 63 10.82 -13.47 -10.17
C ARG A 63 9.92 -12.26 -10.40
N ALA A 64 9.51 -12.04 -11.65
CA ALA A 64 8.60 -10.96 -12.01
C ALA A 64 7.21 -11.49 -12.38
N ILE A 65 6.17 -10.76 -11.98
CA ILE A 65 4.78 -11.02 -12.38
C ILE A 65 4.17 -9.78 -13.02
N ASN A 66 3.21 -9.97 -13.91
CA ASN A 66 2.49 -8.90 -14.61
C ASN A 66 1.02 -8.83 -14.18
N SER A 67 0.23 -7.93 -14.80
CA SER A 67 -1.19 -7.73 -14.44
C SER A 67 -2.11 -8.92 -14.72
N LYS A 68 -1.66 -9.91 -15.49
CA LYS A 68 -2.40 -11.13 -15.83
C LYS A 68 -2.02 -12.33 -14.95
N MET A 69 -0.97 -12.19 -14.16
CA MET A 69 -0.43 -13.23 -13.29
C MET A 69 -0.84 -12.98 -11.84
N LEU A 70 -0.98 -14.08 -11.10
CA LEU A 70 -1.10 -14.07 -9.65
C LEU A 70 0.27 -14.38 -9.02
N PRO A 71 0.51 -14.06 -7.75
CA PRO A 71 1.71 -14.46 -7.02
C PRO A 71 1.98 -15.98 -7.11
N ALA A 72 0.93 -16.79 -7.13
CA ALA A 72 1.01 -18.24 -7.28
C ALA A 72 1.68 -18.68 -8.59
N ASP A 73 1.53 -17.92 -9.67
CA ASP A 73 2.19 -18.21 -10.96
C ASP A 73 3.71 -18.05 -10.87
N ALA A 74 4.18 -17.25 -9.91
CA ALA A 74 5.58 -17.14 -9.54
C ALA A 74 5.98 -18.11 -8.41
N GLY A 75 5.09 -19.01 -7.99
CA GLY A 75 5.32 -19.90 -6.86
C GLY A 75 5.40 -19.18 -5.51
N CYS A 76 4.69 -18.09 -5.35
CA CYS A 76 4.72 -17.24 -4.15
C CYS A 76 3.30 -17.06 -3.57
N ILE A 77 3.26 -16.86 -2.26
CA ILE A 77 2.10 -16.33 -1.53
C ILE A 77 2.61 -15.11 -0.76
N VAL A 78 1.95 -13.98 -0.90
CA VAL A 78 2.33 -12.73 -0.22
C VAL A 78 1.24 -12.33 0.74
N ASP A 79 1.61 -12.19 2.00
CA ASP A 79 0.69 -11.79 3.06
C ASP A 79 1.30 -10.68 3.93
N ASN A 80 0.43 -9.82 4.44
CA ASN A 80 0.82 -8.87 5.47
C ASN A 80 1.08 -9.62 6.79
N VAL A 81 2.05 -9.15 7.58
CA VAL A 81 2.40 -9.74 8.89
C VAL A 81 1.20 -9.86 9.83
N GLU A 82 0.27 -8.93 9.78
CA GLU A 82 -0.95 -8.97 10.59
C GLU A 82 -1.90 -10.09 10.15
N THR A 83 -1.94 -10.43 8.86
CA THR A 83 -2.66 -11.62 8.35
C THR A 83 -2.06 -12.90 8.93
N ILE A 84 -0.75 -13.00 8.98
CA ILE A 84 -0.03 -14.15 9.55
C ILE A 84 -0.32 -14.28 11.06
N ILE A 85 -0.39 -13.17 11.80
CA ILE A 85 -0.80 -13.15 13.21
C ILE A 85 -2.27 -13.60 13.35
N ALA A 86 -3.15 -13.13 12.46
CA ALA A 86 -4.56 -13.53 12.46
C ALA A 86 -4.76 -15.03 12.21
N VAL A 87 -3.96 -15.64 11.33
CA VAL A 87 -3.96 -17.09 11.11
C VAL A 87 -3.64 -17.82 12.42
N TYR A 88 -2.61 -17.38 13.15
CA TYR A 88 -2.31 -17.99 14.47
C TYR A 88 -3.49 -17.86 15.44
N ARG A 89 -4.07 -16.66 15.55
CA ARG A 89 -5.20 -16.41 16.46
C ARG A 89 -6.42 -17.27 16.10
N ALA A 90 -6.72 -17.40 14.82
CA ALA A 90 -7.84 -18.21 14.35
C ALA A 90 -7.63 -19.70 14.61
N VAL A 91 -6.49 -20.25 14.19
CA VAL A 91 -6.24 -21.69 14.24
C VAL A 91 -5.90 -22.19 15.65
N LYS A 92 -5.09 -21.45 16.41
CA LYS A 92 -4.66 -21.90 17.76
C LYS A 92 -5.55 -21.42 18.89
N LEU A 93 -6.18 -20.25 18.74
CA LEU A 93 -6.95 -19.63 19.82
C LEU A 93 -8.46 -19.59 19.54
N GLY A 94 -8.92 -20.04 18.36
CA GLY A 94 -10.33 -19.98 17.94
C GLY A 94 -10.88 -18.53 17.86
N ARG A 95 -10.00 -17.53 17.67
CA ARG A 95 -10.38 -16.12 17.71
C ARG A 95 -10.45 -15.55 16.29
N PRO A 96 -11.62 -15.08 15.83
CA PRO A 96 -11.75 -14.41 14.53
C PRO A 96 -11.07 -13.04 14.55
N VAL A 97 -10.90 -12.42 13.38
CA VAL A 97 -10.35 -11.06 13.24
C VAL A 97 -11.42 -10.05 13.65
N THR A 98 -11.42 -9.67 14.91
CA THR A 98 -12.30 -8.64 15.48
C THR A 98 -11.56 -7.35 15.83
N ASN A 99 -10.25 -7.43 15.96
CA ASN A 99 -9.38 -6.31 16.32
C ASN A 99 -8.27 -6.14 15.30
N ARG A 100 -7.86 -4.90 15.08
CA ARG A 100 -6.75 -4.51 14.21
C ARG A 100 -5.91 -3.43 14.87
N ILE A 101 -4.69 -3.23 14.36
CA ILE A 101 -3.84 -2.10 14.75
C ILE A 101 -3.92 -1.05 13.65
N SER A 102 -4.12 0.20 14.04
CA SER A 102 -4.06 1.35 13.12
C SER A 102 -3.08 2.39 13.65
N THR A 103 -2.32 2.97 12.74
CA THR A 103 -1.43 4.10 13.05
C THR A 103 -2.22 5.40 12.87
N ILE A 104 -2.42 6.13 13.95
CA ILE A 104 -3.04 7.46 13.93
C ILE A 104 -1.90 8.47 14.02
N THR A 105 -1.74 9.31 12.99
CA THR A 105 -0.55 10.17 12.85
C THR A 105 -0.84 11.43 12.04
N GLY A 106 0.16 12.24 11.89
CA GLY A 106 0.13 13.53 11.20
C GLY A 106 0.41 14.69 12.13
N ASP A 107 0.77 15.82 11.56
CA ASP A 107 1.11 17.02 12.29
C ASP A 107 -0.09 17.72 12.97
N ALA A 108 -1.32 17.30 12.64
CA ALA A 108 -2.53 17.77 13.29
C ALA A 108 -2.94 16.96 14.54
N ILE A 109 -2.38 15.74 14.75
CA ILE A 109 -2.72 14.86 15.88
C ILE A 109 -1.91 15.22 17.13
N ALA A 110 -2.57 15.20 18.30
CA ALA A 110 -1.91 15.52 19.56
C ALA A 110 -0.88 14.47 19.98
N ASN A 111 -1.27 13.20 20.02
CA ASN A 111 -0.43 12.08 20.46
C ASN A 111 -0.40 11.00 19.37
N PRO A 112 0.45 11.11 18.34
CA PRO A 112 0.57 10.08 17.30
C PRO A 112 1.02 8.74 17.88
N GLY A 113 0.44 7.63 17.37
CA GLY A 113 0.78 6.30 17.86
C GLY A 113 0.07 5.17 17.10
N ASN A 114 0.33 3.95 17.58
CA ASN A 114 -0.33 2.75 17.11
C ASN A 114 -1.41 2.33 18.11
N PHE A 115 -2.64 2.18 17.64
CA PHE A 115 -3.80 1.90 18.46
C PHE A 115 -4.41 0.56 18.08
N LEU A 116 -4.62 -0.31 19.10
CA LEU A 116 -5.41 -1.51 18.95
C LEU A 116 -6.89 -1.12 19.06
N TYR A 117 -7.69 -1.44 18.05
CA TYR A 117 -9.10 -1.09 18.00
C TYR A 117 -9.96 -2.28 17.58
N SER A 118 -11.24 -2.27 17.95
CA SER A 118 -12.25 -3.19 17.43
C SER A 118 -12.74 -2.73 16.06
N ILE A 119 -12.89 -3.65 15.12
CA ILE A 119 -13.45 -3.35 13.80
C ILE A 119 -14.86 -2.76 13.98
N GLY A 120 -15.14 -1.65 13.33
CA GLY A 120 -16.37 -0.88 13.50
C GLY A 120 -16.21 0.36 14.39
N THR A 121 -15.12 0.50 15.16
CA THR A 121 -14.78 1.74 15.86
C THR A 121 -14.68 2.89 14.83
N SER A 122 -15.29 4.03 15.11
CA SER A 122 -15.20 5.19 14.22
C SER A 122 -13.81 5.79 14.20
N TYR A 123 -13.47 6.48 13.12
CA TYR A 123 -12.21 7.23 13.09
C TYR A 123 -12.22 8.40 14.08
N ALA A 124 -13.40 8.93 14.44
CA ALA A 124 -13.53 9.96 15.48
C ALA A 124 -13.06 9.46 16.83
N GLU A 125 -13.50 8.26 17.25
CA GLU A 125 -13.06 7.62 18.50
C GLU A 125 -11.54 7.33 18.50
N LEU A 126 -10.97 6.95 17.36
CA LEU A 126 -9.51 6.75 17.25
C LEU A 126 -8.73 8.05 17.36
N VAL A 127 -9.24 9.14 16.81
CA VAL A 127 -8.64 10.48 16.97
C VAL A 127 -8.74 10.92 18.43
N GLU A 128 -9.87 10.70 19.11
CA GLU A 128 -10.06 11.01 20.53
C GLU A 128 -9.06 10.21 21.39
N ALA A 129 -8.90 8.90 21.12
CA ALA A 129 -7.91 8.07 21.79
C ALA A 129 -6.47 8.55 21.58
N ALA A 130 -6.18 9.21 20.46
CA ALA A 130 -4.91 9.86 20.17
C ALA A 130 -4.80 11.29 20.77
N GLY A 131 -5.67 11.64 21.70
CA GLY A 131 -5.67 12.96 22.38
C GLY A 131 -6.32 14.08 21.58
N GLY A 132 -7.02 13.76 20.50
CA GLY A 132 -7.67 14.74 19.64
C GLY A 132 -6.74 15.46 18.68
N PHE A 133 -7.24 16.54 18.10
CA PHE A 133 -6.46 17.42 17.25
C PHE A 133 -5.82 18.55 18.06
N LYS A 134 -4.50 18.75 17.87
CA LYS A 134 -3.84 19.97 18.35
C LYS A 134 -4.03 21.17 17.42
N THR A 135 -4.38 20.89 16.15
CA THR A 135 -4.70 21.87 15.11
C THR A 135 -5.76 21.27 14.21
N GLN A 136 -6.75 22.05 13.79
CA GLN A 136 -7.78 21.58 12.86
C GLN A 136 -7.12 21.11 11.55
N PRO A 137 -7.32 19.85 11.14
CA PRO A 137 -6.73 19.33 9.92
C PRO A 137 -7.39 19.91 8.67
N GLU A 138 -6.59 20.29 7.69
CA GLU A 138 -7.10 20.63 6.34
C GLU A 138 -7.30 19.40 5.48
N LYS A 139 -6.60 18.29 5.80
CA LYS A 139 -6.70 17.03 5.07
C LYS A 139 -6.59 15.84 6.00
N ILE A 140 -7.51 14.90 5.83
CA ILE A 140 -7.52 13.61 6.52
C ILE A 140 -7.45 12.51 5.46
N ILE A 141 -6.54 11.55 5.64
CA ILE A 141 -6.32 10.45 4.70
C ILE A 141 -6.43 9.13 5.45
N SER A 142 -7.36 8.27 5.01
CA SER A 142 -7.39 6.87 5.42
C SER A 142 -6.40 6.07 4.60
N GLY A 143 -5.41 5.46 5.25
CA GLY A 143 -4.28 4.81 4.62
C GLY A 143 -3.03 5.68 4.57
N GLY A 144 -2.03 5.26 3.79
CA GLY A 144 -0.78 5.99 3.62
C GLY A 144 -0.90 7.22 2.71
N PRO A 145 0.06 8.15 2.78
CA PRO A 145 0.01 9.41 2.03
C PRO A 145 0.01 9.24 0.51
N MET A 146 0.52 8.13 0.00
CA MET A 146 0.67 7.88 -1.44
C MET A 146 -0.53 7.17 -2.07
N MET A 147 -1.13 6.20 -1.37
CA MET A 147 -2.20 5.34 -1.90
C MET A 147 -3.52 5.48 -1.15
N GLY A 148 -3.53 6.11 0.02
CA GLY A 148 -4.73 6.36 0.80
C GLY A 148 -5.73 7.27 0.09
N PHE A 149 -6.90 7.39 0.64
CA PHE A 149 -7.95 8.26 0.12
C PHE A 149 -8.34 9.33 1.14
N ALA A 150 -8.59 10.53 0.64
CA ALA A 150 -9.04 11.65 1.46
C ALA A 150 -10.45 11.39 2.00
N MET A 151 -10.66 11.70 3.27
CA MET A 151 -11.93 11.56 3.97
C MET A 151 -12.55 12.93 4.21
N PHE A 152 -13.88 12.99 4.13
CA PHE A 152 -14.67 14.20 4.41
C PHE A 152 -15.34 14.17 5.78
N SER A 153 -15.36 13.00 6.45
CA SER A 153 -15.92 12.81 7.79
C SER A 153 -15.11 11.77 8.57
N LEU A 154 -15.10 11.88 9.88
CA LEU A 154 -14.57 10.89 10.82
C LEU A 154 -15.64 9.93 11.36
N ASP A 155 -16.92 10.21 11.11
CA ASP A 155 -18.05 9.34 11.50
C ASP A 155 -18.19 8.13 10.57
N ILE A 156 -17.05 7.58 10.17
CA ILE A 156 -16.96 6.41 9.30
C ILE A 156 -16.34 5.29 10.12
N PRO A 157 -16.96 4.11 10.15
CA PRO A 157 -16.41 2.97 10.89
C PRO A 157 -15.16 2.42 10.21
N THR A 158 -14.23 1.97 11.04
CA THR A 158 -13.06 1.24 10.58
C THR A 158 -13.45 -0.16 10.09
N THR A 159 -12.65 -0.67 9.17
CA THR A 159 -12.84 -1.98 8.55
C THR A 159 -11.62 -2.88 8.78
N LYS A 160 -11.67 -4.12 8.30
CA LYS A 160 -10.52 -5.03 8.33
C LYS A 160 -9.30 -4.51 7.55
N THR A 161 -9.50 -3.56 6.64
CA THR A 161 -8.43 -2.99 5.79
C THR A 161 -7.94 -1.63 6.27
N SER A 162 -8.51 -1.09 7.34
CA SER A 162 -8.09 0.20 7.91
C SER A 162 -6.76 0.04 8.63
N SER A 163 -5.68 0.57 8.05
CA SER A 163 -4.31 0.42 8.55
C SER A 163 -3.72 1.69 9.17
N SER A 164 -4.20 2.86 8.73
CA SER A 164 -3.73 4.14 9.25
C SER A 164 -4.71 5.27 9.01
N LEU A 165 -4.57 6.33 9.79
CA LEU A 165 -5.20 7.64 9.60
C LEU A 165 -4.12 8.71 9.67
N LEU A 166 -3.96 9.48 8.60
CA LEU A 166 -3.02 10.58 8.49
C LEU A 166 -3.78 11.90 8.49
N CYS A 167 -3.54 12.76 9.47
CA CYS A 167 -4.19 14.04 9.63
C CYS A 167 -3.18 15.17 9.44
N LEU A 168 -3.32 15.92 8.36
CA LEU A 168 -2.41 16.98 7.96
C LEU A 168 -3.02 18.34 8.30
N SER A 169 -2.23 19.19 8.97
CA SER A 169 -2.63 20.56 9.30
C SER A 169 -2.75 21.47 8.06
N LYS A 170 -2.06 21.10 6.96
CA LYS A 170 -2.09 21.81 5.68
C LYS A 170 -2.27 20.86 4.51
N ASP A 171 -3.13 21.24 3.56
CA ASP A 171 -3.25 20.56 2.27
C ASP A 171 -2.56 21.36 1.16
N GLU A 172 -1.24 21.26 1.09
CA GLU A 172 -0.44 21.96 0.09
C GLU A 172 -0.64 21.43 -1.34
N VAL A 173 -1.19 20.23 -1.47
CA VAL A 173 -1.35 19.60 -2.80
C VAL A 173 -2.59 20.09 -3.51
N SER A 174 -3.73 20.23 -2.82
CA SER A 174 -4.99 20.65 -3.45
C SER A 174 -5.02 22.13 -3.77
N LYS A 175 -4.15 22.94 -3.14
CA LYS A 175 -4.06 24.40 -3.34
C LYS A 175 -3.27 24.81 -4.60
N VAL A 176 -2.58 23.86 -5.23
CA VAL A 176 -1.72 24.16 -6.39
C VAL A 176 -2.40 23.72 -7.68
N GLU A 177 -2.63 24.68 -8.58
CA GLU A 177 -3.15 24.39 -9.92
C GLU A 177 -2.13 23.63 -10.76
N PRO A 178 -2.52 22.51 -11.39
CA PRO A 178 -1.65 21.76 -12.28
C PRO A 178 -1.28 22.56 -13.52
N SER A 179 -0.01 22.58 -13.88
CA SER A 179 0.46 23.18 -15.11
C SER A 179 0.64 22.17 -16.25
N ALA A 180 0.94 22.66 -17.45
CA ALA A 180 1.24 21.83 -18.60
C ALA A 180 2.47 20.93 -18.36
N CYS A 181 2.51 19.77 -19.00
CA CYS A 181 3.65 18.87 -18.91
C CYS A 181 4.90 19.48 -19.55
N ILE A 182 5.99 19.57 -18.79
CA ILE A 182 7.28 20.11 -19.26
C ILE A 182 8.21 19.03 -19.83
N ASN A 183 7.75 17.79 -19.99
CA ASN A 183 8.48 16.64 -20.53
C ASN A 183 9.82 16.31 -19.81
N CYS A 184 9.90 16.53 -18.51
CA CYS A 184 11.14 16.34 -17.74
C CYS A 184 11.55 14.88 -17.47
N GLY A 185 10.69 13.89 -17.75
CA GLY A 185 10.99 12.46 -17.56
C GLY A 185 10.87 11.92 -16.12
N ARG A 186 10.84 12.74 -15.08
CA ARG A 186 10.85 12.29 -13.65
C ARG A 186 9.79 11.24 -13.33
N CYS A 187 8.60 11.33 -13.91
CA CYS A 187 7.54 10.34 -13.69
C CYS A 187 7.87 8.96 -14.27
N VAL A 188 8.69 8.89 -15.31
CA VAL A 188 9.17 7.63 -15.91
C VAL A 188 10.24 7.02 -15.01
N GLU A 189 11.21 7.81 -14.57
CA GLU A 189 12.29 7.36 -13.67
C GLU A 189 11.75 6.84 -12.33
N ALA A 190 10.70 7.49 -11.80
CA ALA A 190 10.07 7.08 -10.53
C ALA A 190 9.10 5.90 -10.66
N CYS A 191 8.81 5.42 -11.87
CA CYS A 191 7.82 4.36 -12.08
C CYS A 191 8.43 2.98 -11.80
N PRO A 192 7.96 2.23 -10.77
CA PRO A 192 8.47 0.90 -10.47
C PRO A 192 8.17 -0.14 -11.56
N GLU A 193 7.14 0.10 -12.37
CA GLU A 193 6.75 -0.74 -13.50
C GLU A 193 7.32 -0.24 -14.85
N GLN A 194 8.23 0.74 -14.84
CA GLN A 194 8.89 1.30 -16.03
C GLN A 194 7.92 1.80 -17.11
N LEU A 195 6.75 2.28 -16.69
CA LEU A 195 5.75 2.85 -17.59
C LEU A 195 6.09 4.30 -17.97
N ILE A 196 5.31 4.87 -18.92
CA ILE A 196 5.37 6.28 -19.27
C ILE A 196 4.11 6.99 -18.72
N PRO A 197 4.07 7.38 -17.42
CA PRO A 197 2.86 7.88 -16.78
C PRO A 197 2.29 9.15 -17.42
N SER A 198 3.15 10.04 -17.94
CA SER A 198 2.71 11.26 -18.63
C SER A 198 1.89 10.95 -19.88
N ARG A 199 2.25 9.91 -20.62
CA ARG A 199 1.53 9.46 -21.83
C ARG A 199 0.25 8.71 -21.46
N LEU A 200 0.32 7.81 -20.49
CA LEU A 200 -0.85 7.09 -19.97
C LEU A 200 -1.93 8.05 -19.44
N ALA A 201 -1.53 9.07 -18.68
CA ALA A 201 -2.45 10.09 -18.19
C ALA A 201 -3.06 10.92 -19.35
N LYS A 202 -2.29 11.19 -20.43
CA LYS A 202 -2.83 11.83 -21.63
C LYS A 202 -3.90 10.98 -22.30
N PHE A 203 -3.67 9.67 -22.46
CA PHE A 203 -4.67 8.75 -22.99
C PHE A 203 -5.91 8.70 -22.10
N SER A 204 -5.73 8.62 -20.78
CA SER A 204 -6.82 8.60 -19.81
C SER A 204 -7.70 9.85 -19.90
N ASN A 205 -7.08 11.03 -19.93
CA ASN A 205 -7.81 12.30 -19.98
C ASN A 205 -8.56 12.53 -21.30
N ASN A 206 -8.17 11.82 -22.38
CA ASN A 206 -8.82 11.89 -23.68
C ASN A 206 -9.73 10.66 -23.96
N GLY A 207 -9.97 9.78 -22.99
CA GLY A 207 -10.84 8.62 -23.16
C GLY A 207 -10.31 7.52 -24.10
N LEU A 208 -9.01 7.52 -24.40
CA LEU A 208 -8.37 6.62 -25.37
C LEU A 208 -8.00 5.26 -24.73
N ALA A 209 -9.02 4.44 -24.46
CA ALA A 209 -8.85 3.17 -23.73
C ALA A 209 -7.95 2.17 -24.47
N GLU A 210 -8.10 2.02 -25.79
CA GLU A 210 -7.28 1.10 -26.60
C GLU A 210 -5.80 1.51 -26.58
N ALA A 211 -5.52 2.82 -26.74
CA ALA A 211 -4.16 3.34 -26.65
C ALA A 211 -3.59 3.16 -25.22
N PHE A 212 -4.40 3.34 -24.19
CA PHE A 212 -4.00 3.10 -22.80
C PHE A 212 -3.61 1.63 -22.58
N GLU A 213 -4.36 0.68 -23.11
CA GLU A 213 -4.04 -0.74 -23.00
C GLU A 213 -2.80 -1.12 -23.82
N SER A 214 -2.68 -0.65 -25.05
CA SER A 214 -1.52 -0.93 -25.93
C SER A 214 -0.21 -0.39 -25.36
N TRP A 215 -0.27 0.65 -24.50
CA TRP A 215 0.86 1.22 -23.78
C TRP A 215 1.01 0.66 -22.36
N HIS A 216 0.49 -0.52 -22.13
CA HIS A 216 0.60 -1.27 -20.88
C HIS A 216 0.02 -0.56 -19.65
N GLY A 217 -1.01 0.29 -19.82
CA GLY A 217 -1.61 1.03 -18.71
C GLY A 217 -2.18 0.14 -17.60
N LEU A 218 -2.56 -1.11 -17.90
CA LEU A 218 -3.03 -2.09 -16.92
C LEU A 218 -1.94 -2.58 -15.96
N GLU A 219 -0.66 -2.44 -16.33
CA GLU A 219 0.47 -2.79 -15.47
C GLU A 219 0.68 -1.81 -14.31
N CYS A 220 0.05 -0.64 -14.35
CA CYS A 220 0.18 0.35 -13.28
C CYS A 220 -0.26 -0.23 -11.93
N VAL A 221 0.62 -0.19 -10.93
CA VAL A 221 0.35 -0.62 -9.54
C VAL A 221 -0.25 0.49 -8.66
N GLU A 222 -0.61 1.61 -9.25
CA GLU A 222 -1.31 2.74 -8.61
C GLU A 222 -0.56 3.35 -7.40
N CYS A 223 0.76 3.20 -7.34
CA CYS A 223 1.58 3.62 -6.20
C CYS A 223 1.65 5.14 -5.96
N GLY A 224 1.32 5.97 -6.94
CA GLY A 224 1.34 7.43 -6.78
C GLY A 224 2.69 8.12 -7.03
N SER A 225 3.81 7.38 -7.14
CA SER A 225 5.16 7.95 -7.28
C SER A 225 5.27 8.97 -8.43
N CYS A 226 4.64 8.70 -9.57
CA CYS A 226 4.64 9.59 -10.72
C CYS A 226 3.98 10.95 -10.46
N SER A 227 2.90 10.99 -9.68
CA SER A 227 2.26 12.25 -9.26
C SER A 227 3.12 13.00 -8.26
N PHE A 228 3.71 12.28 -7.29
CA PHE A 228 4.55 12.85 -6.24
C PHE A 228 5.76 13.61 -6.81
N VAL A 229 6.47 13.00 -7.77
CA VAL A 229 7.68 13.61 -8.35
C VAL A 229 7.38 14.65 -9.45
N CYS A 230 6.11 14.87 -9.81
CA CYS A 230 5.76 15.74 -10.92
C CYS A 230 5.92 17.23 -10.55
N PRO A 231 6.87 17.97 -11.16
CA PRO A 231 7.04 19.38 -10.85
C PRO A 231 5.87 20.25 -11.36
N ALA A 232 5.14 19.76 -12.36
CA ALA A 232 3.92 20.41 -12.88
C ALA A 232 2.65 20.05 -12.07
N ARG A 233 2.80 19.38 -10.91
CA ARG A 233 1.72 19.00 -9.98
C ARG A 233 0.55 18.26 -10.63
N ARG A 234 0.80 17.51 -11.72
CA ARG A 234 -0.23 16.78 -12.45
C ARG A 234 -0.68 15.54 -11.70
N GLN A 235 -1.98 15.29 -11.68
CA GLN A 235 -2.60 14.14 -11.01
C GLN A 235 -2.51 12.88 -11.89
N LEU A 236 -1.27 12.47 -12.23
CA LEU A 236 -1.01 11.37 -13.17
C LEU A 236 -1.59 10.04 -12.68
N ALA A 237 -1.31 9.70 -11.43
CA ALA A 237 -1.77 8.44 -10.83
C ALA A 237 -3.31 8.36 -10.81
N GLN A 238 -3.99 9.46 -10.48
CA GLN A 238 -5.45 9.49 -10.42
C GLN A 238 -6.07 9.29 -11.81
N SER A 239 -5.55 9.96 -12.83
CA SER A 239 -6.00 9.80 -14.21
C SER A 239 -5.83 8.35 -14.69
N ILE A 240 -4.65 7.76 -14.45
CA ILE A 240 -4.34 6.38 -14.83
C ILE A 240 -5.25 5.39 -14.07
N LYS A 241 -5.46 5.57 -12.78
CA LYS A 241 -6.33 4.74 -11.94
C LYS A 241 -7.78 4.76 -12.43
N THR A 242 -8.28 5.92 -12.81
CA THR A 242 -9.64 6.07 -13.36
C THR A 242 -9.80 5.29 -14.66
N MET A 243 -8.90 5.46 -15.62
CA MET A 243 -8.95 4.72 -16.89
C MET A 243 -8.79 3.22 -16.69
N LYS A 244 -7.86 2.79 -15.82
CA LYS A 244 -7.67 1.38 -15.50
C LYS A 244 -8.97 0.74 -14.99
N LYS A 245 -9.68 1.40 -14.07
CA LYS A 245 -10.99 0.94 -13.57
C LYS A 245 -12.02 0.82 -14.67
N GLN A 246 -12.10 1.80 -15.58
CA GLN A 246 -13.04 1.79 -16.71
C GLN A 246 -12.76 0.63 -17.66
N VAL A 247 -11.51 0.42 -18.05
CA VAL A 247 -11.09 -0.69 -18.91
C VAL A 247 -11.39 -2.04 -18.27
N LEU A 248 -11.06 -2.24 -16.99
CA LEU A 248 -11.35 -3.48 -16.27
C LEU A 248 -12.86 -3.73 -16.13
N ALA A 249 -13.65 -2.69 -15.89
CA ALA A 249 -15.10 -2.80 -15.82
C ALA A 249 -15.72 -3.18 -17.19
N ALA A 250 -15.20 -2.63 -18.27
CA ALA A 250 -15.64 -2.98 -19.63
C ALA A 250 -15.33 -4.45 -19.99
N LYS A 251 -14.16 -4.95 -19.55
CA LYS A 251 -13.76 -6.36 -19.78
C LYS A 251 -14.60 -7.37 -18.98
N ARG A 252 -15.11 -6.98 -17.81
CA ARG A 252 -15.99 -7.85 -16.99
C ARG A 252 -17.41 -7.99 -17.55
N LYS A 253 -17.83 -7.07 -18.42
CA LYS A 253 -19.16 -7.08 -19.05
C LYS A 253 -19.22 -7.88 -20.35
N LYS A 254 -18.07 -8.28 -20.87
CA LYS A 254 -17.91 -9.17 -22.04
C LYS A 254 -17.73 -10.61 -21.55
#